data_9e145fca79a3803d76f128091b35694f
#
_entry.id   9e145fca79a3803d76f128091b35694f
#
_cell.length_a   1.000
_cell.length_b   1.000
_cell.length_c   1.000
_cell.angle_alpha   90.00
_cell.angle_beta   90.00
_cell.angle_gamma   90.00
#
_symmetry.space_group_name_H-M   'P 1'
#
loop_
_entity.id
_entity.type
_entity.pdbx_description
1 polymer ?
#
loop_
_entity_poly.entity_id
_entity_poly.type
_entity_poly.pdbx_seq_one_letter_code
_entity_poly.pdbx_strand_id
1 'polypeptide(L)'
;MKYKKFGMVIDLDKCVGCGTCMVACMAENNVPFREDDTDKLISVAWMRVYRLTNRKPYPDTEECFLPRPCQQCEGHAGHSPCVSVCPATATDYDMDTGIVSQIYTRCFGCRYCMAACPYHVRQFNWWDPVWPDGMEKSLNPNVSVRMRGVVEKCSFCIHRYQLAKEKAYAEGRREIAEQEYQTACTQACPAGAIIFGDLNNPKHAVHQMVRPDLKHGGKSKNPKAFRLLERLGTNTKVYYLSSREWVRRAGDNYLKKEGKAH
;
A
#
# COMPACT_ATOMS: atom_id res chain seq x y z
N MET A 1 -2.77 -8.00 25.54
CA MET A 1 -1.85 -7.32 24.58
C MET A 1 -2.66 -6.38 23.72
N LYS A 2 -2.20 -5.16 23.51
CA LYS A 2 -2.90 -4.22 22.64
C LYS A 2 -2.52 -4.59 21.20
N TYR A 3 -3.49 -5.01 20.38
CA TYR A 3 -3.25 -5.34 18.97
C TYR A 3 -2.60 -4.14 18.25
N LYS A 4 -1.59 -4.40 17.45
CA LYS A 4 -0.98 -3.38 16.58
C LYS A 4 -1.85 -3.17 15.35
N LYS A 5 -1.83 -1.98 14.80
CA LYS A 5 -2.52 -1.67 13.56
C LYS A 5 -1.58 -0.85 12.68
N PHE A 6 -0.76 -1.54 11.91
CA PHE A 6 0.16 -0.85 11.01
C PHE A 6 -0.58 -0.13 9.88
N GLY A 7 -0.17 1.09 9.64
CA GLY A 7 -0.72 1.94 8.61
C GLY A 7 0.30 2.92 8.05
N MET A 8 -0.10 3.63 7.04
CA MET A 8 0.74 4.57 6.30
C MET A 8 0.03 5.91 6.12
N VAL A 9 0.79 6.98 6.19
CA VAL A 9 0.34 8.33 5.85
C VAL A 9 1.18 8.82 4.69
N ILE A 10 0.54 9.32 3.65
CA ILE A 10 1.20 9.87 2.46
C ILE A 10 0.81 11.35 2.33
N ASP A 11 1.76 12.23 2.55
CA ASP A 11 1.58 13.68 2.42
C ASP A 11 1.74 14.08 0.95
N LEU A 12 0.62 14.35 0.28
CA LEU A 12 0.60 14.69 -1.14
C LEU A 12 1.07 16.12 -1.42
N ASP A 13 1.14 16.95 -0.40
CA ASP A 13 1.67 18.30 -0.55
C ASP A 13 3.21 18.31 -0.54
N LYS A 14 3.83 17.25 0.04
CA LYS A 14 5.28 17.03 0.01
C LYS A 14 5.74 16.17 -1.17
N CYS A 15 4.84 15.36 -1.74
CA CYS A 15 5.21 14.41 -2.79
C CYS A 15 5.56 15.12 -4.09
N VAL A 16 6.79 14.92 -4.57
CA VAL A 16 7.29 15.50 -5.84
C VAL A 16 7.19 14.55 -7.03
N GLY A 17 6.63 13.35 -6.85
CA GLY A 17 6.44 12.39 -7.94
C GLY A 17 7.71 11.71 -8.46
N CYS A 18 8.82 11.73 -7.72
CA CYS A 18 10.13 11.26 -8.18
C CYS A 18 10.22 9.74 -8.48
N GLY A 19 9.22 8.93 -8.08
CA GLY A 19 9.20 7.49 -8.35
C GLY A 19 10.12 6.63 -7.47
N THR A 20 10.99 7.19 -6.63
CA THR A 20 11.92 6.44 -5.79
C THR A 20 11.23 5.37 -4.93
N CYS A 21 10.04 5.64 -4.43
CA CYS A 21 9.25 4.68 -3.66
C CYS A 21 8.82 3.45 -4.49
N MET A 22 8.65 3.60 -5.82
CA MET A 22 8.34 2.49 -6.73
C MET A 22 9.56 1.59 -6.87
N VAL A 23 10.72 2.17 -7.19
CA VAL A 23 11.98 1.44 -7.38
C VAL A 23 12.39 0.73 -6.09
N ALA A 24 12.35 1.43 -4.96
CA ALA A 24 12.67 0.84 -3.66
C ALA A 24 11.72 -0.33 -3.30
N CYS A 25 10.43 -0.22 -3.62
CA CYS A 25 9.48 -1.30 -3.41
C CYS A 25 9.80 -2.51 -4.29
N MET A 26 10.18 -2.30 -5.56
CA MET A 26 10.53 -3.37 -6.49
C MET A 26 11.80 -4.09 -6.05
N ALA A 27 12.86 -3.36 -5.72
CA ALA A 27 14.12 -3.91 -5.25
C ALA A 27 13.95 -4.70 -3.94
N GLU A 28 13.28 -4.10 -2.95
CA GLU A 28 13.07 -4.72 -1.64
C GLU A 28 12.28 -6.02 -1.71
N ASN A 29 11.28 -6.08 -2.57
CA ASN A 29 10.33 -7.18 -2.61
C ASN A 29 10.57 -8.14 -3.79
N ASN A 30 11.74 -8.12 -4.42
CA ASN A 30 12.07 -8.96 -5.56
C ASN A 30 10.96 -8.96 -6.63
N VAL A 31 10.43 -7.77 -6.94
CA VAL A 31 9.43 -7.63 -8.00
C VAL A 31 10.16 -7.63 -9.34
N PRO A 32 9.87 -8.58 -10.25
CA PRO A 32 10.59 -8.67 -11.50
C PRO A 32 10.34 -7.45 -12.39
N PHE A 33 11.38 -7.05 -13.09
CA PHE A 33 11.25 -6.02 -14.11
C PHE A 33 10.75 -6.65 -15.40
N ARG A 34 9.75 -6.03 -16.00
CA ARG A 34 9.29 -6.36 -17.34
C ARG A 34 8.93 -5.07 -18.06
N GLU A 35 9.43 -4.92 -19.23
CA GLU A 35 9.02 -3.87 -20.15
C GLU A 35 7.55 -4.09 -20.53
N ASP A 36 6.75 -3.03 -20.46
CA ASP A 36 5.33 -3.06 -20.83
C ASP A 36 5.16 -2.27 -22.14
N ASP A 37 5.15 -2.99 -23.23
CA ASP A 37 4.98 -2.49 -24.59
C ASP A 37 3.50 -2.42 -25.04
N THR A 38 2.56 -2.71 -24.13
CA THR A 38 1.17 -2.94 -24.51
C THR A 38 0.19 -1.87 -24.04
N ASP A 39 0.61 -0.83 -23.32
CA ASP A 39 -0.24 0.17 -22.63
C ASP A 39 -1.29 -0.42 -21.67
N LYS A 40 -1.26 -1.72 -21.41
CA LYS A 40 -2.23 -2.42 -20.57
C LYS A 40 -1.84 -2.47 -19.10
N LEU A 41 -0.73 -1.83 -18.70
CA LEU A 41 -0.20 -1.82 -17.35
C LEU A 41 -0.06 -3.23 -16.73
N ILE A 42 0.37 -4.18 -17.55
CA ILE A 42 0.53 -5.59 -17.17
C ILE A 42 1.83 -5.85 -16.39
N SER A 43 2.76 -4.90 -16.38
CA SER A 43 3.96 -4.95 -15.54
C SER A 43 3.57 -4.96 -14.06
N VAL A 44 4.22 -5.82 -13.28
CA VAL A 44 3.98 -5.94 -11.84
C VAL A 44 4.61 -4.74 -11.12
N ALA A 45 3.79 -3.97 -10.42
CA ALA A 45 4.27 -2.88 -9.57
C ALA A 45 3.36 -2.74 -8.34
N TRP A 46 3.90 -2.98 -7.15
CA TRP A 46 3.13 -2.92 -5.90
C TRP A 46 2.89 -1.49 -5.40
N MET A 47 3.73 -0.56 -5.82
CA MET A 47 3.61 0.87 -5.61
C MET A 47 3.60 1.55 -6.98
N ARG A 48 2.58 2.37 -7.27
CA ARG A 48 2.53 3.22 -8.46
C ARG A 48 2.32 4.66 -8.04
N VAL A 49 2.96 5.58 -8.75
CA VAL A 49 2.75 7.02 -8.56
C VAL A 49 1.94 7.54 -9.74
N TYR A 50 0.80 8.12 -9.45
CA TYR A 50 -0.11 8.70 -10.45
C TYR A 50 -0.03 10.21 -10.43
N ARG A 51 0.01 10.82 -11.59
CA ARG A 51 -0.12 12.26 -11.76
C ARG A 51 -1.60 12.60 -11.84
N LEU A 52 -2.04 13.50 -11.02
CA LEU A 52 -3.40 14.04 -10.98
C LEU A 52 -3.37 15.51 -11.33
N THR A 53 -4.36 16.00 -12.04
CA THR A 53 -4.53 17.42 -12.37
C THR A 53 -5.92 17.90 -11.96
N ASN A 54 -6.07 19.17 -11.67
CA ASN A 54 -7.37 19.79 -11.39
C ASN A 54 -8.20 20.04 -12.66
N ARG A 55 -7.67 19.69 -13.85
CA ARG A 55 -8.29 19.87 -15.18
C ARG A 55 -8.64 21.33 -15.54
N LYS A 56 -8.10 22.30 -14.86
CA LYS A 56 -8.25 23.70 -15.25
C LYS A 56 -7.19 24.08 -16.29
N PRO A 57 -7.51 25.04 -17.18
CA PRO A 57 -6.52 25.56 -18.12
C PRO A 57 -5.43 26.37 -17.41
N TYR A 58 -4.32 26.58 -18.09
CA TYR A 58 -3.30 27.52 -17.64
C TYR A 58 -3.89 28.94 -17.55
N PRO A 59 -3.57 29.77 -16.52
CA PRO A 59 -2.57 29.54 -15.47
C PRO A 59 -3.07 28.76 -14.24
N ASP A 60 -4.36 28.41 -14.15
CA ASP A 60 -4.98 27.81 -12.96
C ASP A 60 -4.78 26.28 -12.87
N THR A 61 -3.90 25.74 -13.70
CA THR A 61 -3.56 24.31 -13.67
C THR A 61 -2.78 23.97 -12.41
N GLU A 62 -3.28 23.00 -11.65
CA GLU A 62 -2.59 22.43 -10.49
C GLU A 62 -2.35 20.94 -10.70
N GLU A 63 -1.22 20.47 -10.18
CA GLU A 63 -0.83 19.06 -10.23
C GLU A 63 -0.57 18.49 -8.85
N CYS A 64 -0.76 17.17 -8.73
CA CYS A 64 -0.50 16.42 -7.54
C CYS A 64 -0.03 15.01 -7.92
N PHE A 65 0.87 14.45 -7.15
CA PHE A 65 1.32 13.07 -7.32
C PHE A 65 0.74 12.19 -6.22
N LEU A 66 0.17 11.06 -6.62
CA LEU A 66 -0.50 10.10 -5.74
C LEU A 66 0.26 8.77 -5.73
N PRO A 67 1.17 8.53 -4.79
CA PRO A 67 1.69 7.19 -4.54
C PRO A 67 0.56 6.29 -4.03
N ARG A 68 0.33 5.17 -4.73
CA ARG A 68 -0.78 4.26 -4.41
C ARG A 68 -0.29 2.83 -4.20
N PRO A 69 0.03 2.44 -2.96
CA PRO A 69 0.25 1.04 -2.57
C PRO A 69 -1.07 0.31 -2.36
N CYS A 70 -1.01 -0.97 -1.97
CA CYS A 70 -2.16 -1.65 -1.39
C CYS A 70 -2.69 -0.87 -0.18
N GLN A 71 -4.01 -0.63 -0.16
CA GLN A 71 -4.63 0.18 0.88
C GLN A 71 -4.76 -0.55 2.23
N GLN A 72 -4.38 -1.82 2.29
CA GLN A 72 -4.37 -2.63 3.51
C GLN A 72 -5.69 -2.55 4.28
N CYS A 73 -6.80 -2.80 3.58
CA CYS A 73 -8.15 -2.71 4.10
C CYS A 73 -8.35 -3.61 5.31
N GLU A 74 -9.03 -3.11 6.33
CA GLU A 74 -9.47 -3.90 7.48
C GLU A 74 -10.82 -4.56 7.19
N GLY A 75 -11.65 -3.88 6.39
CA GLY A 75 -13.02 -4.30 6.16
C GLY A 75 -13.85 -4.27 7.45
N HIS A 76 -14.84 -5.15 7.54
CA HIS A 76 -15.56 -5.42 8.79
C HIS A 76 -14.90 -6.61 9.49
N ALA A 77 -14.36 -6.41 10.68
CA ALA A 77 -13.73 -7.45 11.51
C ALA A 77 -12.63 -8.27 10.76
N GLY A 78 -11.75 -7.62 9.99
CA GLY A 78 -10.68 -8.28 9.23
C GLY A 78 -11.11 -8.85 7.87
N HIS A 79 -12.40 -8.75 7.52
CA HIS A 79 -12.94 -9.26 6.26
C HIS A 79 -12.83 -8.21 5.13
N SER A 80 -11.61 -7.88 4.72
CA SER A 80 -11.42 -7.05 3.53
C SER A 80 -11.91 -7.78 2.27
N PRO A 81 -12.36 -7.06 1.22
CA PRO A 81 -12.95 -7.68 0.04
C PRO A 81 -12.10 -8.80 -0.58
N CYS A 82 -10.79 -8.59 -0.63
CA CYS A 82 -9.88 -9.58 -1.19
C CYS A 82 -9.61 -10.81 -0.28
N VAL A 83 -9.79 -10.68 1.03
CA VAL A 83 -9.73 -11.80 1.97
C VAL A 83 -11.00 -12.63 1.85
N SER A 84 -12.17 -11.97 1.87
CA SER A 84 -13.47 -12.62 1.83
C SER A 84 -13.71 -13.49 0.59
N VAL A 85 -13.15 -13.10 -0.55
CA VAL A 85 -13.38 -13.82 -1.83
C VAL A 85 -12.31 -14.87 -2.14
N CYS A 86 -11.30 -15.04 -1.29
CA CYS A 86 -10.21 -15.96 -1.60
C CYS A 86 -10.58 -17.42 -1.25
N PRO A 87 -10.85 -18.30 -2.24
CA PRO A 87 -11.30 -19.66 -1.97
C PRO A 87 -10.20 -20.53 -1.37
N ALA A 88 -8.92 -20.17 -1.55
CA ALA A 88 -7.77 -20.90 -1.04
C ALA A 88 -7.19 -20.34 0.26
N THR A 89 -7.85 -19.36 0.87
CA THR A 89 -7.27 -18.62 2.04
C THR A 89 -5.82 -18.17 1.80
N ALA A 90 -5.47 -17.90 0.54
CA ALA A 90 -4.15 -17.40 0.15
C ALA A 90 -3.98 -15.92 0.45
N THR A 91 -5.07 -15.17 0.60
CA THR A 91 -5.06 -13.80 1.12
C THR A 91 -5.53 -13.84 2.56
N ASP A 92 -4.70 -13.35 3.47
CA ASP A 92 -4.93 -13.44 4.90
C ASP A 92 -4.83 -12.07 5.57
N TYR A 93 -5.61 -11.89 6.64
CA TYR A 93 -5.59 -10.73 7.50
C TYR A 93 -5.02 -11.11 8.87
N ASP A 94 -3.83 -10.62 9.16
CA ASP A 94 -3.19 -10.84 10.45
C ASP A 94 -3.86 -9.94 11.51
N MET A 95 -4.55 -10.54 12.46
CA MET A 95 -5.26 -9.85 13.53
C MET A 95 -4.31 -9.12 14.50
N ASP A 96 -3.07 -9.58 14.65
CA ASP A 96 -2.11 -9.00 15.59
C ASP A 96 -1.46 -7.71 15.04
N THR A 97 -1.33 -7.59 13.73
CA THR A 97 -0.66 -6.48 13.05
C THR A 97 -1.57 -5.64 12.16
N GLY A 98 -2.74 -6.19 11.84
CA GLY A 98 -3.65 -5.61 10.86
C GLY A 98 -3.15 -5.69 9.41
N ILE A 99 -2.08 -6.42 9.13
CA ILE A 99 -1.52 -6.51 7.77
C ILE A 99 -2.31 -7.54 6.96
N VAL A 100 -2.72 -7.13 5.76
CA VAL A 100 -3.24 -8.08 4.76
C VAL A 100 -2.05 -8.63 3.99
N SER A 101 -1.82 -9.92 4.07
CA SER A 101 -0.72 -10.61 3.39
C SER A 101 -1.22 -11.49 2.24
N GLN A 102 -0.29 -11.98 1.43
CA GLN A 102 -0.54 -12.95 0.39
C GLN A 102 0.38 -14.16 0.58
N ILE A 103 -0.20 -15.33 0.76
CA ILE A 103 0.51 -16.60 0.90
C ILE A 103 0.61 -17.22 -0.48
N TYR A 104 1.74 -17.02 -1.15
CA TYR A 104 1.91 -17.36 -2.57
C TYR A 104 1.76 -18.87 -2.82
N THR A 105 2.23 -19.70 -1.92
CA THR A 105 2.15 -21.18 -2.02
C THR A 105 0.73 -21.74 -1.95
N ARG A 106 -0.24 -20.97 -1.43
CA ARG A 106 -1.67 -21.32 -1.44
C ARG A 106 -2.41 -20.75 -2.65
N CYS A 107 -1.80 -19.79 -3.37
CA CYS A 107 -2.46 -19.11 -4.48
C CYS A 107 -2.41 -19.97 -5.73
N PHE A 108 -3.57 -20.36 -6.27
CA PHE A 108 -3.70 -21.03 -7.55
C PHE A 108 -4.12 -20.11 -8.71
N GLY A 109 -4.10 -18.80 -8.50
CA GLY A 109 -4.23 -17.81 -9.57
C GLY A 109 -5.65 -17.56 -10.10
N CYS A 110 -6.71 -17.83 -9.36
CA CYS A 110 -8.08 -17.60 -9.80
C CYS A 110 -8.40 -16.12 -10.06
N ARG A 111 -7.59 -15.17 -9.55
CA ARG A 111 -7.70 -13.71 -9.72
C ARG A 111 -8.97 -13.08 -9.15
N TYR A 112 -9.79 -13.81 -8.42
CA TYR A 112 -11.04 -13.28 -7.86
C TYR A 112 -10.79 -12.08 -6.92
N CYS A 113 -9.68 -12.14 -6.16
CA CYS A 113 -9.25 -11.02 -5.32
C CYS A 113 -8.85 -9.75 -6.09
N MET A 114 -8.46 -9.88 -7.37
CA MET A 114 -8.20 -8.71 -8.23
C MET A 114 -9.52 -8.04 -8.64
N ALA A 115 -10.52 -8.82 -9.02
CA ALA A 115 -11.85 -8.31 -9.34
C ALA A 115 -12.55 -7.67 -8.13
N ALA A 116 -12.36 -8.24 -6.93
CA ALA A 116 -12.95 -7.72 -5.70
C ALA A 116 -12.24 -6.47 -5.15
N CYS A 117 -11.03 -6.14 -5.62
CA CYS A 117 -10.27 -5.01 -5.11
C CYS A 117 -10.72 -3.69 -5.76
N PRO A 118 -11.40 -2.77 -5.05
CA PRO A 118 -11.87 -1.53 -5.65
C PRO A 118 -10.72 -0.55 -5.98
N TYR A 119 -9.52 -0.83 -5.48
CA TYR A 119 -8.31 0.00 -5.69
C TYR A 119 -7.45 -0.51 -6.84
N HIS A 120 -7.73 -1.67 -7.43
CA HIS A 120 -6.94 -2.29 -8.50
C HIS A 120 -5.44 -2.35 -8.23
N VAL A 121 -5.06 -2.69 -6.99
CA VAL A 121 -3.65 -2.73 -6.53
C VAL A 121 -3.11 -4.14 -6.36
N ARG A 122 -3.84 -5.12 -6.85
CA ARG A 122 -3.39 -6.50 -6.93
C ARG A 122 -2.86 -6.78 -8.32
N GLN A 123 -1.70 -7.43 -8.38
CA GLN A 123 -1.00 -7.73 -9.62
C GLN A 123 -0.97 -9.24 -9.82
N PHE A 124 -1.01 -9.71 -11.05
CA PHE A 124 -0.93 -11.12 -11.39
C PHE A 124 0.33 -11.40 -12.19
N ASN A 125 1.05 -12.43 -11.83
CA ASN A 125 2.24 -12.86 -12.56
C ASN A 125 1.86 -13.67 -13.79
N TRP A 126 1.77 -12.99 -14.92
CA TRP A 126 1.45 -13.60 -16.21
C TRP A 126 2.62 -14.39 -16.79
N TRP A 127 3.85 -14.06 -16.38
CA TRP A 127 5.10 -14.62 -16.86
C TRP A 127 5.98 -15.08 -15.72
N ASP A 128 6.95 -15.92 -16.04
CA ASP A 128 8.01 -16.26 -15.10
C ASP A 128 8.84 -15.00 -14.77
N PRO A 129 9.31 -14.86 -13.54
CA PRO A 129 10.10 -13.71 -13.12
C PRO A 129 11.45 -13.71 -13.84
N VAL A 130 11.81 -12.57 -14.42
CA VAL A 130 13.07 -12.36 -15.12
C VAL A 130 13.69 -11.05 -14.65
N TRP A 131 15.01 -11.04 -14.56
CA TRP A 131 15.82 -9.84 -14.31
C TRP A 131 16.89 -9.73 -15.38
N PRO A 132 17.40 -8.51 -15.65
CA PRO A 132 18.60 -8.31 -16.46
C PRO A 132 19.79 -9.11 -15.92
N ASP A 133 20.69 -9.52 -16.79
CA ASP A 133 21.87 -10.32 -16.46
C ASP A 133 22.64 -9.75 -15.28
N GLY A 134 22.88 -10.58 -14.26
CA GLY A 134 23.60 -10.22 -13.07
C GLY A 134 22.76 -9.57 -11.96
N MET A 135 21.56 -9.04 -12.25
CA MET A 135 20.68 -8.46 -11.22
C MET A 135 20.11 -9.52 -10.26
N GLU A 136 19.97 -10.76 -10.70
CA GLU A 136 19.52 -11.86 -9.84
C GLU A 136 20.41 -12.07 -8.61
N LYS A 137 21.69 -11.63 -8.68
CA LYS A 137 22.64 -11.69 -7.55
C LYS A 137 22.36 -10.65 -6.46
N SER A 138 21.59 -9.60 -6.79
CA SER A 138 21.22 -8.52 -5.86
C SER A 138 19.83 -8.69 -5.25
N LEU A 139 19.18 -9.82 -5.48
CA LEU A 139 17.86 -10.09 -4.91
C LEU A 139 17.90 -10.15 -3.38
N ASN A 140 16.85 -9.66 -2.75
CA ASN A 140 16.70 -9.70 -1.29
C ASN A 140 16.51 -11.17 -0.85
N PRO A 141 17.45 -11.74 -0.06
CA PRO A 141 17.37 -13.14 0.39
C PRO A 141 16.20 -13.41 1.33
N ASN A 142 15.64 -12.37 1.96
CA ASN A 142 14.54 -12.49 2.91
C ASN A 142 13.15 -12.49 2.23
N VAL A 143 13.12 -12.38 0.91
CA VAL A 143 11.88 -12.31 0.13
C VAL A 143 11.93 -13.34 -0.98
N SER A 144 11.01 -14.29 -0.97
CA SER A 144 10.92 -15.28 -2.06
C SER A 144 10.52 -14.62 -3.38
N VAL A 145 11.11 -15.12 -4.46
CA VAL A 145 10.66 -14.82 -5.82
C VAL A 145 9.31 -15.49 -6.05
N ARG A 146 8.36 -14.76 -6.61
CA ARG A 146 7.02 -15.30 -6.89
C ARG A 146 6.99 -15.88 -8.29
N MET A 147 6.43 -17.09 -8.39
CA MET A 147 6.26 -17.80 -9.64
C MET A 147 5.17 -17.20 -10.52
N ARG A 148 5.17 -17.57 -11.79
CA ARG A 148 4.05 -17.34 -12.70
C ARG A 148 2.75 -17.94 -12.12
N GLY A 149 1.61 -17.29 -12.38
CA GLY A 149 0.30 -17.81 -12.02
C GLY A 149 -0.20 -17.43 -10.62
N VAL A 150 0.55 -16.64 -9.86
CA VAL A 150 0.10 -16.14 -8.54
C VAL A 150 -0.22 -14.66 -8.55
N VAL A 151 -1.06 -14.24 -7.59
CA VAL A 151 -1.37 -12.83 -7.37
C VAL A 151 -0.42 -12.24 -6.33
N GLU A 152 0.09 -11.05 -6.59
CA GLU A 152 0.95 -10.30 -5.68
C GLU A 152 0.32 -8.96 -5.26
N LYS A 153 0.83 -8.41 -4.19
CA LYS A 153 0.49 -7.06 -3.71
C LYS A 153 1.46 -6.58 -2.63
N CYS A 154 1.45 -5.29 -2.35
CA CYS A 154 2.18 -4.73 -1.21
C CYS A 154 1.72 -5.37 0.12
N SER A 155 2.68 -5.84 0.91
CA SER A 155 2.49 -6.45 2.24
C SER A 155 3.01 -5.56 3.37
N PHE A 156 3.25 -4.27 3.13
CA PHE A 156 3.98 -3.39 4.05
C PHE A 156 5.37 -3.91 4.43
N CYS A 157 6.03 -4.64 3.52
CA CYS A 157 7.34 -5.27 3.77
C CYS A 157 7.33 -6.15 5.03
N ILE A 158 6.35 -7.06 5.14
CA ILE A 158 6.13 -7.90 6.34
C ILE A 158 7.38 -8.70 6.76
N HIS A 159 8.26 -9.05 5.82
CA HIS A 159 9.53 -9.70 6.13
C HIS A 159 10.42 -8.84 7.04
N ARG A 160 10.40 -7.50 6.87
CA ARG A 160 11.12 -6.58 7.77
C ARG A 160 10.52 -6.59 9.18
N TYR A 161 9.20 -6.70 9.30
CA TYR A 161 8.55 -6.88 10.59
C TYR A 161 9.00 -8.17 11.27
N GLN A 162 9.07 -9.28 10.53
CA GLN A 162 9.52 -10.56 11.04
C GLN A 162 10.97 -10.48 11.54
N LEU A 163 11.88 -9.90 10.75
CA LEU A 163 13.27 -9.70 11.14
C LEU A 163 13.40 -8.81 12.39
N ALA A 164 12.64 -7.70 12.45
CA ALA A 164 12.66 -6.83 13.63
C ALA A 164 12.13 -7.55 14.88
N LYS A 165 11.11 -8.40 14.71
CA LYS A 165 10.55 -9.22 15.80
C LYS A 165 11.55 -10.25 16.31
N GLU A 166 12.24 -10.95 15.42
CA GLU A 166 13.28 -11.92 15.75
C GLU A 166 14.44 -11.25 16.49
N LYS A 167 14.89 -10.10 15.99
CA LYS A 167 15.93 -9.30 16.66
C LYS A 167 15.50 -8.87 18.06
N ALA A 168 14.32 -8.29 18.21
CA ALA A 168 13.79 -7.88 19.51
C ALA A 168 13.70 -9.07 20.48
N TYR A 169 13.25 -10.22 19.99
CA TYR A 169 13.17 -11.45 20.80
C TYR A 169 14.55 -11.94 21.25
N ALA A 170 15.54 -11.92 20.35
CA ALA A 170 16.92 -12.30 20.68
C ALA A 170 17.54 -11.36 21.75
N GLU A 171 17.11 -10.09 21.79
CA GLU A 171 17.50 -9.10 22.78
C GLU A 171 16.65 -9.16 24.08
N GLY A 172 15.76 -10.15 24.22
CA GLY A 172 14.88 -10.30 25.37
C GLY A 172 13.71 -9.29 25.42
N ARG A 173 13.48 -8.54 24.34
CA ARG A 173 12.38 -7.57 24.21
C ARG A 173 11.16 -8.22 23.55
N ARG A 174 9.98 -7.77 23.95
CA ARG A 174 8.71 -8.18 23.33
C ARG A 174 8.13 -7.13 22.38
N GLU A 175 8.65 -5.92 22.43
CA GLU A 175 8.17 -4.79 21.63
C GLU A 175 9.26 -4.35 20.65
N ILE A 176 8.79 -3.92 19.47
CA ILE A 176 9.61 -3.38 18.40
C ILE A 176 9.41 -1.87 18.41
N ALA A 177 10.51 -1.11 18.38
CA ALA A 177 10.44 0.34 18.29
C ALA A 177 9.97 0.78 16.88
N GLU A 178 9.41 1.99 16.77
CA GLU A 178 8.87 2.52 15.49
C GLU A 178 9.92 2.49 14.37
N GLN A 179 11.18 2.79 14.71
CA GLN A 179 12.29 2.85 13.75
C GLN A 179 12.81 1.48 13.31
N GLU A 180 12.54 0.44 14.09
CA GLU A 180 13.02 -0.93 13.79
C GLU A 180 12.18 -1.60 12.70
N TYR A 181 10.96 -1.12 12.47
CA TYR A 181 10.12 -1.59 11.39
C TYR A 181 9.63 -0.44 10.52
N GLN A 182 10.31 -0.22 9.41
CA GLN A 182 9.95 0.76 8.41
C GLN A 182 9.87 0.10 7.02
N THR A 183 8.92 0.54 6.19
CA THR A 183 8.80 0.02 4.83
C THR A 183 9.88 0.61 3.93
N ALA A 184 10.29 -0.12 2.88
CA ALA A 184 11.32 0.35 1.95
C ALA A 184 10.92 1.69 1.29
N CYS A 185 9.66 1.86 0.91
CA CYS A 185 9.16 3.09 0.31
C CYS A 185 9.18 4.29 1.28
N THR A 186 9.02 4.06 2.58
CA THR A 186 9.15 5.10 3.61
C THR A 186 10.59 5.55 3.75
N GLN A 187 11.51 4.60 3.88
CA GLN A 187 12.94 4.89 4.03
C GLN A 187 13.55 5.57 2.80
N ALA A 188 13.09 5.18 1.61
CA ALA A 188 13.61 5.70 0.36
C ALA A 188 13.00 7.05 -0.07
N CYS A 189 11.97 7.57 0.63
CA CYS A 189 11.31 8.80 0.24
C CYS A 189 12.14 10.04 0.57
N PRO A 190 12.77 10.73 -0.40
CA PRO A 190 13.66 11.86 -0.12
C PRO A 190 12.91 13.08 0.42
N ALA A 191 11.64 13.23 0.06
CA ALA A 191 10.79 14.32 0.53
C ALA A 191 10.15 14.06 1.90
N GLY A 192 10.37 12.88 2.51
CA GLY A 192 9.69 12.50 3.75
C GLY A 192 8.16 12.52 3.65
N ALA A 193 7.64 12.29 2.44
CA ALA A 193 6.20 12.32 2.18
C ALA A 193 5.47 11.06 2.64
N ILE A 194 6.18 9.94 2.82
CA ILE A 194 5.61 8.65 3.22
C ILE A 194 6.04 8.34 4.64
N ILE A 195 5.07 8.19 5.54
CA ILE A 195 5.29 7.88 6.95
C ILE A 195 4.58 6.58 7.28
N PHE A 196 5.22 5.71 8.04
CA PHE A 196 4.71 4.39 8.38
C PHE A 196 4.82 4.13 9.89
N GLY A 197 3.85 3.40 10.48
CA GLY A 197 3.88 3.06 11.89
C GLY A 197 2.58 2.44 12.39
N ASP A 198 2.46 2.30 13.71
CA ASP A 198 1.26 1.74 14.36
C ASP A 198 0.21 2.82 14.63
N LEU A 199 -0.93 2.72 13.98
CA LEU A 199 -2.08 3.62 14.16
C LEU A 199 -2.72 3.52 15.57
N ASN A 200 -2.47 2.44 16.29
CA ASN A 200 -2.97 2.25 17.66
C ASN A 200 -2.03 2.85 18.72
N ASN A 201 -0.81 3.22 18.34
CA ASN A 201 0.16 3.78 19.28
C ASN A 201 0.18 5.32 19.20
N PRO A 202 -0.29 6.05 20.23
CA PRO A 202 -0.33 7.51 20.23
C PRO A 202 1.05 8.18 20.10
N LYS A 203 2.12 7.47 20.39
CA LYS A 203 3.50 7.98 20.27
C LYS A 203 4.02 7.95 18.84
N HIS A 204 3.45 7.11 17.97
CA HIS A 204 3.89 6.97 16.58
C HIS A 204 3.45 8.17 15.72
N ALA A 205 4.31 8.60 14.81
CA ALA A 205 4.08 9.74 13.94
C ALA A 205 2.78 9.60 13.12
N VAL A 206 2.48 8.41 12.59
CA VAL A 206 1.25 8.14 11.83
C VAL A 206 -0.01 8.42 12.65
N HIS A 207 -0.02 8.02 13.93
CA HIS A 207 -1.16 8.29 14.82
C HIS A 207 -1.33 9.79 15.06
N GLN A 208 -0.24 10.50 15.34
CA GLN A 208 -0.27 11.93 15.62
C GLN A 208 -0.76 12.75 14.41
N MET A 209 -0.36 12.34 13.19
CA MET A 209 -0.73 13.02 11.96
C MET A 209 -2.22 12.83 11.60
N VAL A 210 -2.74 11.63 11.79
CA VAL A 210 -4.11 11.26 11.38
C VAL A 210 -5.10 11.41 12.52
N ARG A 211 -4.69 11.09 13.76
CA ARG A 211 -5.57 11.02 14.94
C ARG A 211 -6.81 10.17 14.63
N PRO A 212 -6.64 8.88 14.32
CA PRO A 212 -7.73 8.06 13.83
C PRO A 212 -8.77 7.80 14.94
N ASP A 213 -10.04 7.87 14.59
CA ASP A 213 -11.12 7.39 15.44
C ASP A 213 -11.25 5.87 15.29
N LEU A 214 -10.51 5.14 16.10
CA LEU A 214 -10.41 3.68 16.01
C LEU A 214 -11.72 2.96 16.35
N LYS A 215 -12.65 3.62 17.03
CA LYS A 215 -13.96 3.07 17.37
C LYS A 215 -14.95 3.15 16.20
N HIS A 216 -14.80 4.13 15.34
CA HIS A 216 -15.72 4.40 14.23
C HIS A 216 -15.02 4.20 12.87
N GLY A 217 -14.44 3.03 12.66
CA GLY A 217 -13.85 2.64 11.37
C GLY A 217 -12.58 3.42 10.98
N GLY A 218 -11.89 4.04 11.94
CA GLY A 218 -10.62 4.71 11.72
C GLY A 218 -10.72 6.03 10.96
N LYS A 219 -11.87 6.71 10.97
CA LYS A 219 -11.97 8.06 10.38
C LYS A 219 -10.96 9.01 11.01
N SER A 220 -10.35 9.85 10.19
CA SER A 220 -9.38 10.81 10.67
C SER A 220 -10.06 12.02 11.33
N LYS A 221 -9.49 12.49 12.45
CA LYS A 221 -9.84 13.79 13.05
C LYS A 221 -9.05 14.95 12.45
N ASN A 222 -8.05 14.68 11.60
CA ASN A 222 -7.32 15.69 10.87
C ASN A 222 -8.11 16.08 9.59
N PRO A 223 -8.54 17.34 9.42
CA PRO A 223 -9.36 17.75 8.28
C PRO A 223 -8.63 17.69 6.93
N LYS A 224 -7.30 17.62 6.93
CA LYS A 224 -6.49 17.44 5.73
C LYS A 224 -6.33 15.98 5.33
N ALA A 225 -6.65 15.05 6.22
CA ALA A 225 -6.51 13.62 5.97
C ALA A 225 -7.78 13.04 5.35
N PHE A 226 -7.58 12.15 4.37
CA PHE A 226 -8.65 11.41 3.72
C PHE A 226 -8.17 10.01 3.34
N ARG A 227 -9.10 9.13 3.02
CA ARG A 227 -8.83 7.80 2.50
C ARG A 227 -9.46 7.67 1.11
N LEU A 228 -8.84 6.88 0.25
CA LEU A 228 -9.41 6.64 -1.08
C LEU A 228 -10.70 5.84 -0.95
N LEU A 229 -11.74 6.26 -1.68
CA LEU A 229 -13.06 5.61 -1.74
C LEU A 229 -13.64 5.29 -0.33
N GLU A 230 -13.51 6.21 0.60
CA GLU A 230 -13.91 5.99 2.01
C GLU A 230 -15.37 5.54 2.15
N ARG A 231 -16.24 6.00 1.25
CA ARG A 231 -17.66 5.62 1.18
C ARG A 231 -17.92 4.12 1.00
N LEU A 232 -16.94 3.34 0.50
CA LEU A 232 -17.08 1.91 0.32
C LEU A 232 -16.97 1.12 1.64
N GLY A 233 -16.63 1.78 2.75
CA GLY A 233 -16.54 1.16 4.07
C GLY A 233 -15.45 0.10 4.21
N THR A 234 -14.46 0.08 3.30
CA THR A 234 -13.38 -0.91 3.33
C THR A 234 -12.35 -0.70 4.44
N ASN A 235 -12.46 0.41 5.16
CA ASN A 235 -11.59 0.77 6.30
C ASN A 235 -10.10 0.63 5.99
N THR A 236 -9.64 1.39 4.98
CA THR A 236 -8.23 1.39 4.58
C THR A 236 -7.33 1.92 5.69
N LYS A 237 -6.08 1.43 5.74
CA LYS A 237 -5.04 1.88 6.68
C LYS A 237 -3.97 2.75 6.01
N VAL A 238 -4.19 3.14 4.75
CA VAL A 238 -3.42 4.16 4.05
C VAL A 238 -4.22 5.45 4.04
N TYR A 239 -3.65 6.49 4.64
CA TYR A 239 -4.23 7.82 4.69
C TYR A 239 -3.42 8.75 3.81
N TYR A 240 -4.10 9.69 3.21
CA TYR A 240 -3.50 10.75 2.40
C TYR A 240 -3.74 12.09 3.05
N LEU A 241 -2.73 12.97 3.01
CA LEU A 241 -2.86 14.35 3.47
C LEU A 241 -2.76 15.28 2.28
N SER A 242 -3.64 16.27 2.23
CA SER A 242 -3.51 17.41 1.31
C SER A 242 -4.23 18.63 1.85
N SER A 243 -3.61 19.79 1.72
CA SER A 243 -4.25 21.10 1.95
C SER A 243 -5.23 21.45 0.83
N ARG A 244 -5.04 20.89 -0.37
CA ARG A 244 -5.83 21.17 -1.58
C ARG A 244 -7.15 20.42 -1.56
N GLU A 245 -8.25 21.17 -1.59
CA GLU A 245 -9.58 20.59 -1.50
C GLU A 245 -9.93 19.71 -2.70
N TRP A 246 -9.54 20.11 -3.90
CA TRP A 246 -9.82 19.32 -5.11
C TRP A 246 -9.17 17.92 -5.06
N VAL A 247 -7.99 17.80 -4.43
CA VAL A 247 -7.30 16.52 -4.24
C VAL A 247 -8.11 15.61 -3.32
N ARG A 248 -8.61 16.14 -2.19
CA ARG A 248 -9.46 15.38 -1.27
C ARG A 248 -10.76 14.93 -1.92
N ARG A 249 -11.40 15.83 -2.68
CA ARG A 249 -12.61 15.49 -3.45
C ARG A 249 -12.35 14.42 -4.51
N ALA A 250 -11.21 14.47 -5.20
CA ALA A 250 -10.82 13.46 -6.18
C ALA A 250 -10.64 12.08 -5.53
N GLY A 251 -10.09 12.00 -4.33
CA GLY A 251 -9.92 10.75 -3.58
C GLY A 251 -11.23 10.03 -3.26
N ASP A 252 -12.31 10.77 -3.04
CA ASP A 252 -13.64 10.21 -2.77
C ASP A 252 -14.46 9.97 -4.05
N ASN A 253 -14.25 10.79 -5.07
CA ASN A 253 -15.03 10.79 -6.31
C ASN A 253 -14.45 9.94 -7.45
N TYR A 254 -13.47 9.10 -7.21
CA TYR A 254 -12.80 8.29 -8.25
C TYR A 254 -13.76 7.47 -9.14
N LEU A 255 -14.98 7.21 -8.70
CA LEU A 255 -16.01 6.50 -9.46
C LEU A 255 -17.17 7.38 -9.96
N LYS A 256 -17.22 8.67 -9.63
CA LYS A 256 -18.07 9.58 -10.35
C LYS A 256 -17.37 9.97 -11.67
N LYS A 257 -17.26 9.05 -12.59
CA LYS A 257 -17.27 9.41 -13.99
C LYS A 257 -18.59 10.14 -14.20
N GLU A 258 -18.49 11.40 -14.52
CA GLU A 258 -19.59 12.21 -14.98
C GLU A 258 -20.38 11.41 -16.00
N GLY A 259 -21.63 11.09 -15.68
CA GLY A 259 -22.62 10.80 -16.68
C GLY A 259 -22.84 12.04 -17.52
N LYS A 260 -21.98 12.25 -18.50
CA LYS A 260 -22.18 13.03 -19.72
C LYS A 260 -21.17 12.49 -20.72
N ALA A 261 -21.53 11.34 -21.29
CA ALA A 261 -21.11 11.02 -22.63
C ALA A 261 -21.98 11.85 -23.58
N HIS A 262 -21.39 12.60 -24.41
CA HIS A 262 -21.89 12.91 -25.75
C HIS A 262 -20.90 12.35 -26.74
#